data_e17d9deffbe98a9fba61679b69eda1e2
#
_entry.id   e17d9deffbe98a9fba61679b69eda1e2
#
_cell.length_a   1.000
_cell.length_b   1.000
_cell.length_c   1.000
_cell.angle_alpha   90.00
_cell.angle_beta   90.00
_cell.angle_gamma   90.00
#
_symmetry.space_group_name_H-M   'P 1'
#
loop_
_entity.id
_entity.type
_entity.pdbx_description
1 polymer ?
#
loop_
_entity_poly.entity_id
_entity_poly.type
_entity_poly.pdbx_seq_one_letter_code
_entity_poly.pdbx_strand_id
1 'polypeptide(L)'
;YERDLFGKKLFELGLLSDFVRGLLDTLGAEFTLEELEERLRLALQEERGNREDHASVANGMVALARANYEIYFDADKPLSARVILPSTAAERKGIEDARFVEFRDEDGARTYYATYTAFDGEVFFPQLLETKDFLHFKSSTLNGPEVKNKGMALFPRKVNGRYAMLS
;
A
#
# COMPACT_ATOMS: atom_id res chain seq x y z
N TYR A 1 10.72 -0.09 -0.77
CA TYR A 1 9.87 0.29 0.39
C TYR A 1 10.73 1.01 1.42
N GLU A 2 10.20 2.05 2.03
CA GLU A 2 10.83 2.68 3.19
C GLU A 2 10.55 1.87 4.45
N ARG A 3 11.58 1.37 5.13
CA ARG A 3 11.46 0.49 6.30
C ARG A 3 10.61 1.08 7.43
N ASP A 4 10.81 2.36 7.74
CA ASP A 4 10.13 3.00 8.86
C ASP A 4 8.62 3.20 8.58
N LEU A 5 8.24 3.54 7.36
CA LEU A 5 6.83 3.63 6.95
C LEU A 5 6.17 2.25 6.93
N PHE A 6 6.89 1.24 6.44
CA PHE A 6 6.43 -0.13 6.43
C PHE A 6 6.20 -0.66 7.85
N GLY A 7 7.15 -0.41 8.77
CA GLY A 7 7.03 -0.76 10.18
C GLY A 7 5.85 -0.07 10.88
N LYS A 8 5.60 1.22 10.60
CA LYS A 8 4.42 1.93 11.10
C LYS A 8 3.12 1.27 10.64
N LYS A 9 3.03 0.87 9.37
CA LYS A 9 1.83 0.21 8.86
C LYS A 9 1.62 -1.17 9.47
N LEU A 10 2.70 -1.94 9.67
CA LEU A 10 2.61 -3.21 10.39
C LEU A 10 2.12 -3.03 11.83
N PHE A 11 2.54 -1.97 12.51
CA PHE A 11 2.02 -1.62 13.83
C PHE A 11 0.51 -1.32 13.79
N GLU A 12 0.06 -0.51 12.84
CA GLU A 12 -1.37 -0.16 12.65
C GLU A 12 -2.23 -1.39 12.35
N LEU A 13 -1.68 -2.37 11.65
CA LEU A 13 -2.34 -3.65 11.34
C LEU A 13 -2.26 -4.68 12.49
N GLY A 14 -1.60 -4.34 13.62
CA GLY A 14 -1.41 -5.27 14.74
C GLY A 14 -0.41 -6.40 14.45
N LEU A 15 0.40 -6.27 13.41
CA LEU A 15 1.36 -7.29 12.99
C LEU A 15 2.77 -7.09 13.60
N LEU A 16 3.02 -5.97 14.30
CA LEU A 16 4.34 -5.64 14.81
C LEU A 16 4.66 -6.41 16.11
N SER A 17 5.17 -7.62 15.97
CA SER A 17 5.70 -8.48 17.05
C SER A 17 7.23 -8.30 17.20
N ASP A 18 7.83 -8.92 18.23
CA ASP A 18 9.29 -8.94 18.40
C ASP A 18 9.98 -9.65 17.23
N PHE A 19 9.37 -10.71 16.68
CA PHE A 19 9.83 -11.36 15.45
C PHE A 19 9.91 -10.36 14.28
N VAL A 20 8.86 -9.57 14.06
CA VAL A 20 8.82 -8.57 12.99
C VAL A 20 9.83 -7.46 13.21
N ARG A 21 10.01 -6.98 14.47
CA ARG A 21 11.03 -5.97 14.78
C ARG A 21 12.44 -6.48 14.45
N GLY A 22 12.78 -7.68 14.93
CA GLY A 22 14.07 -8.30 14.62
C GLY A 22 14.30 -8.49 13.13
N LEU A 23 13.26 -8.85 12.37
CA LEU A 23 13.36 -8.99 10.92
C LEU A 23 13.56 -7.64 10.23
N LEU A 24 12.79 -6.59 10.61
CA LEU A 24 12.95 -5.24 10.07
C LEU A 24 14.35 -4.68 10.31
N ASP A 25 14.98 -4.99 11.46
CA ASP A 25 16.35 -4.55 11.78
C ASP A 25 17.41 -5.19 10.84
N THR A 26 17.07 -6.29 10.17
CA THR A 26 17.93 -6.92 9.15
C THR A 26 17.81 -6.29 7.77
N LEU A 27 16.81 -5.42 7.54
CA LEU A 27 16.57 -4.72 6.28
C LEU A 27 17.24 -3.34 6.29
N GLY A 28 17.64 -2.85 5.11
CA GLY A 28 18.10 -1.48 4.93
C GLY A 28 17.03 -0.43 5.23
N ALA A 29 17.40 0.86 5.20
CA ALA A 29 16.44 1.96 5.31
C ALA A 29 15.41 1.93 4.18
N GLU A 30 15.83 1.49 3.00
CA GLU A 30 14.98 1.11 1.87
C GLU A 30 15.24 -0.36 1.54
N PHE A 31 14.21 -1.07 1.08
CA PHE A 31 14.29 -2.48 0.69
C PHE A 31 13.32 -2.82 -0.43
N THR A 32 13.56 -3.94 -1.11
CA THR A 32 12.71 -4.49 -2.16
C THR A 32 11.82 -5.61 -1.62
N LEU A 33 10.82 -6.01 -2.41
CA LEU A 33 10.00 -7.19 -2.08
C LEU A 33 10.87 -8.47 -1.99
N GLU A 34 11.82 -8.61 -2.92
CA GLU A 34 12.72 -9.77 -2.97
C GLU A 34 13.58 -9.88 -1.71
N GLU A 35 14.13 -8.75 -1.24
CA GLU A 35 14.89 -8.71 0.01
C GLU A 35 14.03 -9.05 1.22
N LEU A 36 12.79 -8.55 1.27
CA LEU A 36 11.83 -8.91 2.32
C LEU A 36 11.53 -10.41 2.31
N GLU A 37 11.18 -10.98 1.16
CA GLU A 37 10.87 -12.41 1.01
C GLU A 37 12.06 -13.30 1.39
N GLU A 38 13.27 -12.90 1.03
CA GLU A 38 14.49 -13.64 1.39
C GLU A 38 14.76 -13.58 2.91
N ARG A 39 14.62 -12.42 3.55
CA ARG A 39 14.77 -12.29 5.00
C ARG A 39 13.72 -13.07 5.76
N LEU A 40 12.47 -13.06 5.31
CA LEU A 40 11.38 -13.85 5.90
C LEU A 40 11.67 -15.34 5.77
N ARG A 41 12.14 -15.80 4.61
CA ARG A 41 12.49 -17.19 4.37
C ARG A 41 13.57 -17.68 5.35
N LEU A 42 14.65 -16.88 5.52
CA LEU A 42 15.74 -17.20 6.44
C LEU A 42 15.26 -17.24 7.89
N ALA A 43 14.53 -16.21 8.34
CA ALA A 43 14.01 -16.13 9.69
C ALA A 43 13.08 -17.32 10.05
N LEU A 44 12.19 -17.70 9.11
CA LEU A 44 11.30 -18.86 9.32
C LEU A 44 12.02 -20.23 9.31
N GLN A 45 13.21 -20.32 8.69
CA GLN A 45 14.03 -21.54 8.74
C GLN A 45 14.77 -21.71 10.08
N GLU A 46 15.16 -20.61 10.71
CA GLU A 46 15.86 -20.61 12.01
C GLU A 46 14.90 -20.82 13.20
N GLU A 47 13.60 -20.58 12.98
CA GLU A 47 12.57 -20.62 14.01
C GLU A 47 12.22 -22.04 14.44
N ARG A 48 12.29 -22.31 15.77
CA ARG A 48 12.05 -23.64 16.37
C ARG A 48 10.76 -23.74 17.21
N GLY A 49 10.02 -22.63 17.40
CA GLY A 49 8.92 -22.59 18.36
C GLY A 49 7.56 -22.20 17.77
N ASN A 50 7.33 -20.97 17.36
CA ASN A 50 6.04 -20.40 16.95
C ASN A 50 5.87 -20.30 15.43
N ARG A 51 6.20 -21.35 14.71
CA ARG A 51 6.31 -21.32 13.24
C ARG A 51 5.00 -20.97 12.53
N GLU A 52 3.85 -21.41 13.04
CA GLU A 52 2.55 -21.12 12.41
C GLU A 52 2.16 -19.64 12.59
N ASP A 53 2.34 -19.09 13.78
CA ASP A 53 2.06 -17.67 14.06
C ASP A 53 2.99 -16.76 13.25
N HIS A 54 4.29 -17.10 13.19
CA HIS A 54 5.27 -16.33 12.42
C HIS A 54 5.04 -16.43 10.91
N ALA A 55 4.59 -17.59 10.40
CA ALA A 55 4.21 -17.73 9.00
C ALA A 55 2.97 -16.90 8.63
N SER A 56 1.98 -16.81 9.52
CA SER A 56 0.81 -15.95 9.33
C SER A 56 1.22 -14.48 9.25
N VAL A 57 2.06 -14.03 10.19
CA VAL A 57 2.59 -12.65 10.20
C VAL A 57 3.44 -12.36 8.95
N ALA A 58 4.29 -13.31 8.54
CA ALA A 58 5.09 -13.21 7.32
C ALA A 58 4.22 -13.03 6.07
N ASN A 59 3.13 -13.80 5.97
CA ASN A 59 2.16 -13.63 4.87
C ASN A 59 1.51 -12.24 4.89
N GLY A 60 1.18 -11.70 6.07
CA GLY A 60 0.67 -10.34 6.23
C GLY A 60 1.67 -9.28 5.77
N MET A 61 2.97 -9.46 6.08
CA MET A 61 4.04 -8.56 5.62
C MET A 61 4.19 -8.57 4.10
N VAL A 62 4.19 -9.75 3.48
CA VAL A 62 4.25 -9.89 2.02
C VAL A 62 2.99 -9.32 1.36
N ALA A 63 1.80 -9.54 1.93
CA ALA A 63 0.56 -8.97 1.43
C ALA A 63 0.59 -7.43 1.45
N LEU A 64 1.07 -6.82 2.55
CA LEU A 64 1.25 -5.37 2.66
C LEU A 64 2.26 -4.86 1.61
N ALA A 65 3.40 -5.51 1.45
CA ALA A 65 4.38 -5.11 0.45
C ALA A 65 3.78 -5.17 -0.97
N ARG A 66 3.13 -6.27 -1.31
CA ARG A 66 2.50 -6.46 -2.63
C ARG A 66 1.31 -5.54 -2.89
N ALA A 67 0.70 -4.95 -1.86
CA ALA A 67 -0.34 -3.93 -2.01
C ALA A 67 0.19 -2.58 -2.52
N ASN A 68 1.51 -2.41 -2.59
CA ASN A 68 2.17 -1.23 -3.16
C ASN A 68 2.81 -1.64 -4.49
N TYR A 69 2.20 -1.25 -5.61
CA TYR A 69 2.58 -1.70 -6.95
C TYR A 69 2.37 -0.62 -8.00
N GLU A 70 2.91 -0.83 -9.18
CA GLU A 70 2.76 0.06 -10.33
C GLU A 70 2.07 -0.65 -11.48
N ILE A 71 1.29 0.11 -12.26
CA ILE A 71 0.52 -0.36 -13.40
C ILE A 71 0.90 0.48 -14.60
N TYR A 72 1.16 -0.18 -15.74
CA TYR A 72 1.49 0.47 -17.00
C TYR A 72 0.48 0.06 -18.07
N PHE A 73 -0.08 1.04 -18.77
CA PHE A 73 -0.95 0.84 -19.93
C PHE A 73 -0.25 1.30 -21.19
N ASP A 74 -0.49 0.59 -22.28
CA ASP A 74 -0.02 1.00 -23.61
C ASP A 74 -0.71 2.30 -24.03
N ALA A 75 0.05 3.22 -24.62
CA ALA A 75 -0.43 4.54 -25.03
C ALA A 75 -1.50 4.47 -26.14
N ASP A 76 -1.48 3.42 -26.95
CA ASP A 76 -2.44 3.15 -28.04
C ASP A 76 -3.81 2.67 -27.55
N LYS A 77 -3.91 2.21 -26.30
CA LYS A 77 -5.20 1.82 -25.70
C LYS A 77 -6.01 3.05 -25.32
N PRO A 78 -7.27 3.14 -25.76
CA PRO A 78 -8.15 4.23 -25.29
C PRO A 78 -8.37 4.15 -23.78
N LEU A 79 -8.62 5.30 -23.14
CA LEU A 79 -8.81 5.38 -21.67
C LEU A 79 -9.90 4.41 -21.18
N SER A 80 -10.98 4.25 -21.95
CA SER A 80 -12.09 3.32 -21.64
C SER A 80 -11.70 1.84 -21.60
N ALA A 81 -10.55 1.48 -22.17
CA ALA A 81 -10.02 0.11 -22.15
C ALA A 81 -8.93 -0.10 -21.07
N ARG A 82 -8.57 0.94 -20.34
CA ARG A 82 -7.58 0.88 -19.25
C ARG A 82 -8.28 0.52 -17.95
N VAL A 83 -8.34 -0.77 -17.68
CA VAL A 83 -9.04 -1.31 -16.49
C VAL A 83 -8.02 -1.81 -15.48
N ILE A 84 -8.12 -1.32 -14.25
CA ILE A 84 -7.36 -1.83 -13.10
C ILE A 84 -8.22 -2.92 -12.45
N LEU A 85 -7.69 -4.13 -12.42
CA LEU A 85 -8.33 -5.29 -11.81
C LEU A 85 -7.61 -5.66 -10.51
N PRO A 86 -8.30 -6.26 -9.53
CA PRO A 86 -7.67 -6.84 -8.36
C PRO A 86 -6.55 -7.79 -8.76
N SER A 87 -5.35 -7.57 -8.27
CA SER A 87 -4.16 -8.32 -8.67
C SER A 87 -3.29 -8.79 -7.50
N THR A 88 -3.59 -8.33 -6.28
CA THR A 88 -2.82 -8.64 -5.08
C THR A 88 -3.63 -9.42 -4.06
N ALA A 89 -2.97 -10.05 -3.09
CA ALA A 89 -3.63 -10.75 -2.00
C ALA A 89 -4.53 -9.82 -1.16
N ALA A 90 -4.13 -8.54 -1.00
CA ALA A 90 -4.93 -7.51 -0.31
C ALA A 90 -6.24 -7.16 -1.06
N GLU A 91 -6.33 -7.50 -2.34
CA GLU A 91 -7.46 -7.19 -3.24
C GLU A 91 -8.28 -8.42 -3.62
N ARG A 92 -7.97 -9.61 -3.07
CA ARG A 92 -8.56 -10.90 -3.51
C ARG A 92 -10.08 -10.97 -3.45
N LYS A 93 -10.73 -10.10 -2.67
CA LYS A 93 -12.19 -9.97 -2.56
C LYS A 93 -12.72 -8.71 -3.21
N GLY A 94 -11.86 -7.95 -3.87
CA GLY A 94 -12.22 -6.81 -4.68
C GLY A 94 -11.56 -5.51 -4.29
N ILE A 95 -11.75 -4.52 -5.15
CA ILE A 95 -11.45 -3.11 -4.93
C ILE A 95 -12.74 -2.32 -5.14
N GLU A 96 -12.95 -1.28 -4.33
CA GLU A 96 -14.21 -0.52 -4.36
C GLU A 96 -14.00 0.96 -4.02
N ASP A 97 -15.02 1.76 -4.31
CA ASP A 97 -15.15 3.16 -3.88
C ASP A 97 -14.01 4.08 -4.33
N ALA A 98 -13.51 3.93 -5.56
CA ALA A 98 -12.50 4.82 -6.10
C ALA A 98 -13.01 6.26 -6.22
N ARG A 99 -12.35 7.20 -5.53
CA ARG A 99 -12.69 8.63 -5.50
C ARG A 99 -11.55 9.43 -6.08
N PHE A 100 -11.70 9.82 -7.34
CA PHE A 100 -10.70 10.56 -8.09
C PHE A 100 -10.78 12.07 -7.81
N VAL A 101 -9.61 12.70 -7.80
CA VAL A 101 -9.44 14.15 -7.74
C VAL A 101 -8.28 14.60 -8.63
N GLU A 102 -8.48 15.68 -9.39
CA GLU A 102 -7.36 16.43 -9.98
C GLU A 102 -6.75 17.30 -8.89
N PHE A 103 -5.56 16.95 -8.46
CA PHE A 103 -4.82 17.72 -7.46
C PHE A 103 -3.92 18.73 -8.15
N ARG A 104 -3.97 19.98 -7.68
CA ARG A 104 -3.09 21.06 -8.15
C ARG A 104 -2.16 21.49 -7.03
N ASP A 105 -0.86 21.31 -7.26
CA ASP A 105 0.15 21.79 -6.33
C ASP A 105 0.37 23.31 -6.47
N GLU A 106 1.09 23.90 -5.52
CA GLU A 106 1.36 25.33 -5.44
C GLU A 106 2.18 25.86 -6.63
N ASP A 107 2.98 25.00 -7.24
CA ASP A 107 3.74 25.28 -8.49
C ASP A 107 2.91 25.13 -9.77
N GLY A 108 1.62 24.77 -9.65
CA GLY A 108 0.71 24.53 -10.77
C GLY A 108 0.79 23.13 -11.37
N ALA A 109 1.66 22.24 -10.85
CA ALA A 109 1.72 20.87 -11.30
C ALA A 109 0.39 20.13 -11.00
N ARG A 110 -0.04 19.29 -11.97
CA ARG A 110 -1.26 18.48 -11.85
C ARG A 110 -0.90 17.02 -11.66
N THR A 111 -1.56 16.41 -10.67
CA THR A 111 -1.51 14.96 -10.42
C THR A 111 -2.93 14.49 -10.16
N TYR A 112 -3.30 13.35 -10.69
CA TYR A 112 -4.59 12.72 -10.41
C TYR A 112 -4.38 11.69 -9.32
N TYR A 113 -5.11 11.85 -8.23
CA TYR A 113 -5.14 10.87 -7.14
C TYR A 113 -6.51 10.22 -7.06
N ALA A 114 -6.55 8.97 -6.64
CA ALA A 114 -7.79 8.34 -6.20
C ALA A 114 -7.54 7.59 -4.90
N THR A 115 -8.38 7.82 -3.91
CA THR A 115 -8.47 6.90 -2.78
C THR A 115 -9.41 5.76 -3.15
N TYR A 116 -9.07 4.55 -2.78
CA TYR A 116 -9.94 3.38 -2.94
C TYR A 116 -9.72 2.38 -1.81
N THR A 117 -10.60 1.41 -1.70
CA THR A 117 -10.51 0.37 -0.68
C THR A 117 -10.21 -0.96 -1.35
N ALA A 118 -9.12 -1.61 -0.92
CA ALA A 118 -8.85 -3.01 -1.21
C ALA A 118 -9.37 -3.88 -0.06
N PHE A 119 -9.91 -5.06 -0.36
CA PHE A 119 -10.44 -6.00 0.62
C PHE A 119 -9.94 -7.41 0.34
N ASP A 120 -9.37 -8.05 1.35
CA ASP A 120 -8.87 -9.43 1.24
C ASP A 120 -9.85 -10.50 1.75
N GLY A 121 -10.96 -10.08 2.34
CA GLY A 121 -11.97 -10.94 2.98
C GLY A 121 -11.98 -10.83 4.50
N GLU A 122 -10.98 -10.20 5.09
CA GLU A 122 -10.84 -10.00 6.53
C GLU A 122 -10.49 -8.56 6.86
N VAL A 123 -9.55 -7.96 6.12
CA VAL A 123 -9.03 -6.62 6.37
C VAL A 123 -9.27 -5.71 5.19
N PHE A 124 -9.62 -4.46 5.48
CA PHE A 124 -9.70 -3.38 4.50
C PHE A 124 -8.38 -2.60 4.49
N PHE A 125 -7.86 -2.38 3.27
CA PHE A 125 -6.66 -1.59 3.04
C PHE A 125 -7.04 -0.33 2.27
N PRO A 126 -7.11 0.84 2.93
CA PRO A 126 -7.24 2.11 2.23
C PRO A 126 -6.00 2.35 1.38
N GLN A 127 -6.20 2.58 0.10
CA GLN A 127 -5.15 2.73 -0.91
C GLN A 127 -5.21 4.12 -1.54
N LEU A 128 -4.07 4.60 -1.99
CA LEU A 128 -3.93 5.79 -2.82
C LEU A 128 -3.40 5.38 -4.19
N LEU A 129 -4.15 5.68 -5.22
CA LEU A 129 -3.72 5.59 -6.60
C LEU A 129 -3.26 6.96 -7.08
N GLU A 130 -2.11 7.02 -7.73
CA GLU A 130 -1.52 8.23 -8.29
C GLU A 130 -1.24 8.05 -9.77
N THR A 131 -1.57 9.07 -10.59
CA THR A 131 -1.15 9.14 -12.00
C THR A 131 -1.05 10.58 -12.48
N LYS A 132 -0.17 10.82 -13.46
CA LYS A 132 -0.07 12.13 -14.14
C LYS A 132 -0.63 12.09 -15.56
N ASP A 133 -0.74 10.91 -16.17
CA ASP A 133 -0.98 10.71 -17.59
C ASP A 133 -2.03 9.63 -17.90
N PHE A 134 -2.56 8.95 -16.89
CA PHE A 134 -3.45 7.80 -17.01
C PHE A 134 -2.85 6.61 -17.78
N LEU A 135 -1.52 6.61 -17.96
CA LEU A 135 -0.75 5.50 -18.55
C LEU A 135 0.03 4.75 -17.48
N HIS A 136 0.65 5.50 -16.57
CA HIS A 136 1.37 4.97 -15.44
C HIS A 136 0.62 5.31 -14.16
N PHE A 137 0.31 4.28 -13.39
CA PHE A 137 -0.34 4.41 -12.09
C PHE A 137 0.55 3.80 -11.01
N LYS A 138 0.63 4.47 -9.87
CA LYS A 138 1.27 3.97 -8.66
C LYS A 138 0.20 3.77 -7.59
N SER A 139 0.09 2.55 -7.07
CA SER A 139 -0.74 2.23 -5.91
C SER A 139 0.11 2.18 -4.65
N SER A 140 -0.37 2.80 -3.59
CA SER A 140 0.31 2.86 -2.29
C SER A 140 -0.70 2.72 -1.16
N THR A 141 -0.37 1.94 -0.14
CA THR A 141 -1.21 1.83 1.06
C THR A 141 -1.13 3.10 1.88
N LEU A 142 -2.28 3.70 2.20
CA LEU A 142 -2.35 4.86 3.09
C LEU A 142 -1.95 4.46 4.52
N ASN A 143 -1.20 5.35 5.18
CA ASN A 143 -0.71 5.20 6.53
C ASN A 143 -1.23 6.34 7.42
N GLY A 144 -1.41 6.06 8.70
CA GLY A 144 -1.75 7.05 9.72
C GLY A 144 -2.85 6.56 10.68
N PRO A 145 -2.89 7.06 11.91
CA PRO A 145 -3.85 6.61 12.92
C PRO A 145 -5.30 6.91 12.57
N GLU A 146 -5.53 7.90 11.66
CA GLU A 146 -6.87 8.27 11.19
C GLU A 146 -7.27 7.55 9.88
N VAL A 147 -6.38 6.73 9.30
CA VAL A 147 -6.66 5.91 8.11
C VAL A 147 -7.37 4.62 8.52
N LYS A 148 -8.62 4.74 8.96
CA LYS A 148 -9.42 3.62 9.50
C LYS A 148 -10.71 3.36 8.72
N ASN A 149 -11.16 4.36 7.96
CA ASN A 149 -12.46 4.32 7.31
C ASN A 149 -12.34 4.04 5.82
N LYS A 150 -13.42 3.49 5.26
CA LYS A 150 -13.64 3.46 3.81
C LYS A 150 -14.06 4.84 3.31
N GLY A 151 -13.89 5.06 2.02
CA GLY A 151 -14.49 6.21 1.37
C GLY A 151 -13.83 7.54 1.71
N MET A 152 -12.53 7.56 1.96
CA MET A 152 -11.75 8.79 2.12
C MET A 152 -11.73 9.61 0.82
N ALA A 153 -11.69 10.93 0.93
CA ALA A 153 -11.62 11.83 -0.22
C ALA A 153 -10.53 12.89 -0.03
N LEU A 154 -9.58 12.94 -0.95
CA LEU A 154 -8.49 13.93 -0.94
C LEU A 154 -9.00 15.29 -1.43
N PHE A 155 -8.61 16.36 -0.74
CA PHE A 155 -8.84 17.73 -1.24
C PHE A 155 -8.03 17.99 -2.51
N PRO A 156 -8.55 18.83 -3.44
CA PRO A 156 -7.90 19.08 -4.74
C PRO A 156 -6.66 19.99 -4.66
N ARG A 157 -6.25 20.35 -3.47
CA ARG A 157 -5.09 21.21 -3.18
C ARG A 157 -4.61 21.01 -1.75
N LYS A 158 -3.42 21.49 -1.44
CA LYS A 158 -2.96 21.61 -0.05
C LYS A 158 -3.84 22.56 0.76
N VAL A 159 -4.06 22.23 2.02
CA VAL A 159 -4.72 23.07 3.02
C VAL A 159 -3.66 23.39 4.08
N ASN A 160 -3.32 24.67 4.24
CA ASN A 160 -2.22 25.12 5.11
C ASN A 160 -0.88 24.36 4.83
N GLY A 161 -0.54 24.22 3.54
CA GLY A 161 0.69 23.54 3.10
C GLY A 161 0.72 22.01 3.29
N ARG A 162 -0.41 21.39 3.65
CA ARG A 162 -0.51 19.93 3.91
C ARG A 162 -1.57 19.29 3.02
N TYR A 163 -1.37 18.03 2.68
CA TYR A 163 -2.43 17.19 2.10
C TYR A 163 -3.51 16.99 3.16
N ALA A 164 -4.77 17.11 2.74
CA ALA A 164 -5.93 16.95 3.60
C ALA A 164 -6.94 16.00 2.97
N MET A 165 -7.55 15.15 3.78
CA MET A 165 -8.61 14.22 3.37
C MET A 165 -9.81 14.36 4.28
N LEU A 166 -11.00 14.09 3.74
CA LEU A 166 -12.20 13.77 4.52
C LEU A 166 -12.32 12.26 4.64
N SER A 167 -12.70 11.79 5.83
CA SER A 167 -12.89 10.38 6.16
C SER A 167 -14.20 10.18 6.92
#